data_4924631b4c96b576e97b2a44bd1fb6e9
#
_entry.id   4924631b4c96b576e97b2a44bd1fb6e9
#
_cell.length_a   1.000
_cell.length_b   1.000
_cell.length_c   1.000
_cell.angle_alpha   90.00
_cell.angle_beta   90.00
_cell.angle_gamma   90.00
#
_symmetry.space_group_name_H-M   'P 1'
#
loop_
_entity.id
_entity.type
_entity.pdbx_description
1 polymer ?
#
loop_
_entity_poly.entity_id
_entity_poly.type
_entity_poly.pdbx_seq_one_letter_code
_entity_poly.pdbx_strand_id
1 'polypeptide(L)'
;IGHSEGGVVAPMVASRNKNVSFIVLLAGTGLRGDKLLLLQQELISRADGATEENINEGKLFNEKIFDLIIKSTDDSILNADLTNLFEEAISKTPDVKYPEGMTKDQYIKFQINQYTDTWIKYFIKLDPSIALEKVKCPVLALNGLKDLQVPAKDNLEAITNALAKEKNKKE
;
A
#
# COMPACT_ATOMS: atom_id res chain seq x y z
N ILE A 1 16.62 12.23 6.25
CA ILE A 1 15.79 11.34 7.08
C ILE A 1 14.40 11.33 6.48
N GLY A 2 13.82 10.14 6.28
CA GLY A 2 12.45 9.96 5.82
C GLY A 2 11.64 9.10 6.80
N HIS A 3 10.45 9.54 7.18
CA HIS A 3 9.52 8.80 8.03
C HIS A 3 8.28 8.41 7.24
N SER A 4 7.81 7.16 7.38
CA SER A 4 6.63 6.65 6.70
C SER A 4 6.73 6.90 5.17
N GLU A 5 5.84 7.67 4.56
CA GLU A 5 5.93 8.10 3.15
C GLU A 5 7.27 8.76 2.81
N GLY A 6 7.83 9.57 3.72
CA GLY A 6 9.18 10.12 3.57
C GLY A 6 10.25 9.05 3.45
N GLY A 7 10.01 7.85 3.98
CA GLY A 7 10.86 6.67 3.80
C GLY A 7 10.87 6.13 2.37
N VAL A 8 9.87 6.44 1.55
CA VAL A 8 9.87 6.19 0.10
C VAL A 8 10.56 7.33 -0.65
N VAL A 9 10.28 8.57 -0.26
CA VAL A 9 10.84 9.76 -0.90
C VAL A 9 12.36 9.83 -0.76
N ALA A 10 12.90 9.47 0.42
CA ALA A 10 14.34 9.54 0.67
C ALA A 10 15.17 8.66 -0.29
N PRO A 11 14.84 7.38 -0.54
CA PRO A 11 15.49 6.59 -1.60
C PRO A 11 15.30 7.19 -2.99
N MET A 12 14.14 7.73 -3.34
CA MET A 12 13.92 8.38 -4.63
C MET A 12 14.85 9.58 -4.84
N VAL A 13 15.09 10.38 -3.82
CA VAL A 13 16.05 11.49 -3.85
C VAL A 13 17.49 10.96 -3.93
N ALA A 14 17.87 10.02 -3.08
CA ALA A 14 19.22 9.47 -3.03
C ALA A 14 19.61 8.73 -4.32
N SER A 15 18.66 8.08 -4.98
CA SER A 15 18.91 7.39 -6.25
C SER A 15 19.25 8.34 -7.41
N ARG A 16 18.91 9.62 -7.30
CA ARG A 16 19.10 10.66 -8.35
C ARG A 16 20.10 11.74 -7.98
N ASN A 17 20.46 11.85 -6.70
CA ASN A 17 21.35 12.90 -6.19
C ASN A 17 22.58 12.29 -5.49
N LYS A 18 23.75 12.40 -6.13
CA LYS A 18 25.02 11.89 -5.62
C LYS A 18 25.57 12.66 -4.42
N ASN A 19 25.02 13.84 -4.11
CA ASN A 19 25.43 14.66 -2.96
C ASN A 19 24.77 14.18 -1.66
N VAL A 20 23.84 13.21 -1.71
CA VAL A 20 23.29 12.59 -0.51
C VAL A 20 24.33 11.64 0.08
N SER A 21 24.85 11.99 1.25
CA SER A 21 25.90 11.23 1.93
C SER A 21 25.37 9.95 2.58
N PHE A 22 24.15 9.96 3.11
CA PHE A 22 23.45 8.81 3.69
C PHE A 22 21.94 9.10 3.81
N ILE A 23 21.13 8.07 3.99
CA ILE A 23 19.72 8.22 4.33
C ILE A 23 19.36 7.41 5.57
N VAL A 24 18.38 7.91 6.32
CA VAL A 24 17.78 7.20 7.46
C VAL A 24 16.28 7.04 7.16
N LEU A 25 15.80 5.81 7.21
CA LEU A 25 14.40 5.44 6.97
C LEU A 25 13.78 5.05 8.33
N LEU A 26 12.78 5.82 8.77
CA LEU A 26 12.01 5.54 9.99
C LEU A 26 10.63 5.03 9.56
N ALA A 27 10.32 3.78 9.84
CA ALA A 27 9.11 3.11 9.36
C ALA A 27 8.90 3.34 7.85
N GLY A 28 9.97 3.25 7.07
CA GLY A 28 9.93 3.37 5.62
C GLY A 28 9.44 2.07 4.99
N THR A 29 8.60 2.18 3.94
CA THR A 29 8.13 0.99 3.24
C THR A 29 9.15 0.47 2.22
N GLY A 30 9.37 -0.84 2.23
CA GLY A 30 10.11 -1.56 1.19
C GLY A 30 9.21 -2.39 0.29
N LEU A 31 7.99 -2.66 0.74
CA LEU A 31 6.98 -3.39 -0.03
C LEU A 31 6.32 -2.48 -1.06
N ARG A 32 5.86 -3.06 -2.19
CA ARG A 32 4.98 -2.36 -3.13
C ARG A 32 3.69 -1.96 -2.42
N GLY A 33 3.13 -0.80 -2.77
CA GLY A 33 2.03 -0.17 -2.05
C GLY A 33 0.80 -1.06 -1.87
N ASP A 34 0.39 -1.82 -2.90
CA ASP A 34 -0.71 -2.79 -2.80
C ASP A 34 -0.43 -3.87 -1.75
N LYS A 35 0.79 -4.39 -1.69
CA LYS A 35 1.18 -5.42 -0.72
C LYS A 35 1.25 -4.89 0.69
N LEU A 36 1.78 -3.66 0.85
CA LEU A 36 1.80 -2.99 2.14
C LEU A 36 0.39 -2.76 2.68
N LEU A 37 -0.52 -2.22 1.86
CA LEU A 37 -1.88 -1.90 2.28
C LEU A 37 -2.68 -3.16 2.65
N LEU A 38 -2.52 -4.27 1.92
CA LEU A 38 -3.15 -5.55 2.27
C LEU A 38 -2.64 -6.08 3.62
N LEU A 39 -1.33 -6.04 3.85
CA LEU A 39 -0.73 -6.50 5.09
C LEU A 39 -1.12 -5.60 6.28
N GLN A 40 -1.07 -4.28 6.09
CA GLN A 40 -1.50 -3.29 7.08
C GLN A 40 -2.94 -3.56 7.53
N GLN A 41 -3.84 -3.72 6.56
CA GLN A 41 -5.26 -3.95 6.83
C GLN A 41 -5.49 -5.27 7.57
N GLU A 42 -4.82 -6.35 7.17
CA GLU A 42 -4.87 -7.63 7.86
C GLU A 42 -4.45 -7.49 9.34
N LEU A 43 -3.32 -6.81 9.60
CA LEU A 43 -2.78 -6.65 10.95
C LEU A 43 -3.65 -5.76 11.82
N ILE A 44 -4.18 -4.66 11.27
CA ILE A 44 -5.09 -3.75 11.98
C ILE A 44 -6.40 -4.47 12.30
N SER A 45 -7.02 -5.14 11.32
CA SER A 45 -8.28 -5.88 11.54
C SER A 45 -8.12 -6.96 12.60
N ARG A 46 -6.98 -7.66 12.61
CA ARG A 46 -6.68 -8.67 13.65
C ARG A 46 -6.50 -8.03 15.02
N ALA A 47 -5.84 -6.88 15.12
CA ALA A 47 -5.69 -6.14 16.37
C ALA A 47 -7.02 -5.59 16.90
N ASP A 48 -7.96 -5.25 16.00
CA ASP A 48 -9.32 -4.82 16.33
C ASP A 48 -10.27 -6.00 16.68
N GLY A 49 -9.77 -7.24 16.63
CA GLY A 49 -10.52 -8.43 17.05
C GLY A 49 -11.41 -9.03 15.95
N ALA A 50 -11.18 -8.71 14.69
CA ALA A 50 -11.89 -9.36 13.58
C ALA A 50 -11.54 -10.85 13.51
N THR A 51 -12.51 -11.67 13.05
CA THR A 51 -12.28 -13.10 12.82
C THR A 51 -11.37 -13.31 11.61
N GLU A 52 -10.63 -14.43 11.57
CA GLU A 52 -9.79 -14.77 10.42
C GLU A 52 -10.61 -14.91 9.12
N GLU A 53 -11.87 -15.33 9.23
CA GLU A 53 -12.79 -15.38 8.09
C GLU A 53 -13.04 -13.97 7.52
N ASN A 54 -13.42 -13.02 8.37
CA ASN A 54 -13.67 -11.62 7.96
C ASN A 54 -12.39 -10.96 7.42
N ILE A 55 -11.22 -11.26 8.01
CA ILE A 55 -9.92 -10.77 7.54
C ILE A 55 -9.64 -11.29 6.13
N ASN A 56 -9.84 -12.59 5.90
CA ASN A 56 -9.61 -13.20 4.58
C ASN A 56 -10.59 -12.67 3.53
N GLU A 57 -11.87 -12.51 3.86
CA GLU A 57 -12.86 -11.92 2.96
C GLU A 57 -12.49 -10.48 2.59
N GLY A 58 -12.15 -9.66 3.58
CA GLY A 58 -11.70 -8.29 3.36
C GLY A 58 -10.45 -8.22 2.49
N LYS A 59 -9.47 -9.10 2.73
CA LYS A 59 -8.25 -9.20 1.92
C LYS A 59 -8.56 -9.53 0.46
N LEU A 60 -9.35 -10.57 0.21
CA LEU A 60 -9.74 -10.97 -1.15
C LEU A 60 -10.52 -9.86 -1.88
N PHE A 61 -11.36 -9.11 -1.16
CA PHE A 61 -12.09 -7.98 -1.72
C PHE A 61 -11.14 -6.84 -2.11
N ASN A 62 -10.21 -6.47 -1.24
CA ASN A 62 -9.23 -5.41 -1.52
C ASN A 62 -8.21 -5.82 -2.59
N GLU A 63 -7.83 -7.08 -2.67
CA GLU A 63 -7.01 -7.59 -3.79
C GLU A 63 -7.69 -7.32 -5.13
N LYS A 64 -9.00 -7.53 -5.24
CA LYS A 64 -9.76 -7.23 -6.48
C LYS A 64 -9.76 -5.72 -6.78
N ILE A 65 -9.98 -4.87 -5.77
CA ILE A 65 -9.94 -3.41 -5.94
C ILE A 65 -8.55 -2.96 -6.43
N PHE A 66 -7.48 -3.43 -5.79
CA PHE A 66 -6.12 -3.04 -6.15
C PHE A 66 -5.73 -3.55 -7.54
N ASP A 67 -6.18 -4.75 -7.90
CA ASP A 67 -6.01 -5.30 -9.24
C ASP A 67 -6.67 -4.43 -10.32
N LEU A 68 -7.90 -3.96 -10.09
CA LEU A 68 -8.58 -3.03 -10.99
C LEU A 68 -7.81 -1.71 -11.12
N ILE A 69 -7.36 -1.14 -10.00
CA ILE A 69 -6.57 0.10 -9.99
C ILE A 69 -5.24 -0.07 -10.75
N ILE A 70 -4.53 -1.20 -10.53
CA ILE A 70 -3.25 -1.46 -11.18
C ILE A 70 -3.40 -1.62 -12.69
N LYS A 71 -4.44 -2.30 -13.13
CA LYS A 71 -4.67 -2.63 -14.55
C LYS A 71 -5.31 -1.48 -15.33
N SER A 72 -6.08 -0.62 -14.64
CA SER A 72 -6.79 0.45 -15.33
C SER A 72 -5.86 1.57 -15.80
N THR A 73 -6.13 2.04 -17.02
CA THR A 73 -5.52 3.22 -17.65
C THR A 73 -6.52 4.37 -17.86
N ASP A 74 -7.81 4.13 -17.57
CA ASP A 74 -8.91 5.08 -17.74
C ASP A 74 -9.75 5.16 -16.47
N ASP A 75 -9.95 6.38 -15.96
CA ASP A 75 -10.66 6.62 -14.71
C ASP A 75 -12.17 6.34 -14.84
N SER A 76 -12.78 6.52 -16.01
CA SER A 76 -14.21 6.24 -16.22
C SER A 76 -14.46 4.73 -16.20
N ILE A 77 -13.59 3.96 -16.85
CA ILE A 77 -13.65 2.48 -16.83
C ILE A 77 -13.41 1.99 -15.39
N LEU A 78 -12.39 2.50 -14.71
CA LEU A 78 -12.11 2.14 -13.33
C LEU A 78 -13.31 2.39 -12.40
N ASN A 79 -13.95 3.56 -12.53
CA ASN A 79 -15.13 3.88 -11.71
C ASN A 79 -16.30 2.92 -11.99
N ALA A 80 -16.54 2.55 -13.25
CA ALA A 80 -17.58 1.59 -13.62
C ALA A 80 -17.29 0.20 -13.05
N ASP A 81 -16.06 -0.28 -13.18
CA ASP A 81 -15.64 -1.59 -12.68
C ASP A 81 -15.70 -1.67 -11.15
N LEU A 82 -15.27 -0.63 -10.45
CA LEU A 82 -15.41 -0.53 -9.00
C LEU A 82 -16.87 -0.48 -8.57
N THR A 83 -17.73 0.27 -9.28
CA THR A 83 -19.17 0.31 -8.99
C THR A 83 -19.76 -1.10 -9.07
N ASN A 84 -19.51 -1.83 -10.14
CA ASN A 84 -19.98 -3.19 -10.32
C ASN A 84 -19.47 -4.12 -9.20
N LEU A 85 -18.20 -4.00 -8.82
CA LEU A 85 -17.59 -4.80 -7.75
C LEU A 85 -18.29 -4.54 -6.39
N PHE A 86 -18.52 -3.27 -6.04
CA PHE A 86 -19.21 -2.92 -4.80
C PHE A 86 -20.68 -3.32 -4.80
N GLU A 87 -21.40 -3.16 -5.92
CA GLU A 87 -22.78 -3.61 -6.05
C GLU A 87 -22.91 -5.11 -5.89
N GLU A 88 -22.01 -5.88 -6.51
CA GLU A 88 -21.96 -7.33 -6.36
C GLU A 88 -21.69 -7.74 -4.90
N ALA A 89 -20.73 -7.11 -4.23
CA ALA A 89 -20.42 -7.39 -2.82
C ALA A 89 -21.62 -7.10 -1.91
N ILE A 90 -22.27 -5.96 -2.08
CA ILE A 90 -23.45 -5.57 -1.30
C ILE A 90 -24.62 -6.53 -1.55
N SER A 91 -24.81 -6.99 -2.80
CA SER A 91 -25.90 -7.92 -3.13
C SER A 91 -25.76 -9.28 -2.43
N LYS A 92 -24.54 -9.66 -2.08
CA LYS A 92 -24.24 -10.91 -1.36
C LYS A 92 -24.30 -10.78 0.17
N THR A 93 -24.45 -9.56 0.68
CA THR A 93 -24.49 -9.27 2.12
C THR A 93 -25.83 -8.65 2.48
N PRO A 94 -26.86 -9.46 2.86
CA PRO A 94 -28.26 -8.98 3.00
C PRO A 94 -28.45 -7.87 4.03
N ASP A 95 -27.61 -7.83 5.08
CA ASP A 95 -27.76 -6.94 6.24
C ASP A 95 -26.72 -5.79 6.27
N VAL A 96 -26.27 -5.32 5.09
CA VAL A 96 -25.36 -4.17 5.03
C VAL A 96 -26.01 -2.94 5.65
N LYS A 97 -25.39 -2.45 6.73
CA LYS A 97 -25.79 -1.19 7.36
C LYS A 97 -24.99 -0.04 6.75
N TYR A 98 -25.71 0.93 6.21
CA TYR A 98 -25.11 2.18 5.73
C TYR A 98 -25.02 3.18 6.88
N PRO A 99 -24.06 4.10 6.86
CA PRO A 99 -24.03 5.24 7.77
C PRO A 99 -25.35 6.00 7.76
N GLU A 100 -25.74 6.58 8.91
CA GLU A 100 -27.01 7.29 9.05
C GLU A 100 -27.16 8.38 7.98
N GLY A 101 -28.30 8.40 7.31
CA GLY A 101 -28.60 9.36 6.26
C GLY A 101 -27.97 9.07 4.88
N MET A 102 -27.25 7.96 4.73
CA MET A 102 -26.58 7.61 3.47
C MET A 102 -27.35 6.51 2.72
N THR A 103 -27.64 6.75 1.44
CA THR A 103 -28.21 5.72 0.55
C THR A 103 -27.13 4.74 0.11
N LYS A 104 -27.54 3.57 -0.45
CA LYS A 104 -26.61 2.60 -1.05
C LYS A 104 -25.68 3.26 -2.07
N ASP A 105 -26.25 4.04 -3.00
CA ASP A 105 -25.46 4.66 -4.07
C ASP A 105 -24.46 5.70 -3.54
N GLN A 106 -24.88 6.46 -2.53
CA GLN A 106 -23.99 7.41 -1.86
C GLN A 106 -22.85 6.69 -1.13
N TYR A 107 -23.13 5.56 -0.49
CA TYR A 107 -22.11 4.74 0.16
C TYR A 107 -21.11 4.17 -0.85
N ILE A 108 -21.59 3.58 -1.95
CA ILE A 108 -20.74 3.06 -3.02
C ILE A 108 -19.84 4.17 -3.56
N LYS A 109 -20.41 5.32 -3.90
CA LYS A 109 -19.64 6.47 -4.39
C LYS A 109 -18.60 6.96 -3.39
N PHE A 110 -18.96 7.00 -2.10
CA PHE A 110 -18.03 7.36 -1.04
C PHE A 110 -16.85 6.39 -0.97
N GLN A 111 -17.11 5.08 -1.00
CA GLN A 111 -16.06 4.05 -1.00
C GLN A 111 -15.15 4.18 -2.23
N ILE A 112 -15.74 4.30 -3.43
CA ILE A 112 -14.98 4.44 -4.68
C ILE A 112 -14.06 5.66 -4.61
N ASN A 113 -14.54 6.80 -4.13
CA ASN A 113 -13.74 8.03 -4.02
C ASN A 113 -12.50 7.83 -3.15
N GLN A 114 -12.54 6.97 -2.13
CA GLN A 114 -11.38 6.65 -1.29
C GLN A 114 -10.28 5.93 -2.09
N TYR A 115 -10.65 5.04 -3.00
CA TYR A 115 -9.72 4.25 -3.82
C TYR A 115 -9.30 4.97 -5.10
N THR A 116 -10.10 5.92 -5.59
CA THR A 116 -9.80 6.68 -6.83
C THR A 116 -9.10 8.00 -6.59
N ASP A 117 -8.83 8.35 -5.33
CA ASP A 117 -7.96 9.47 -5.00
C ASP A 117 -6.59 9.32 -5.70
N THR A 118 -6.09 10.44 -6.23
CA THR A 118 -4.87 10.45 -7.03
C THR A 118 -3.66 9.89 -6.28
N TRP A 119 -3.54 10.24 -4.98
CA TRP A 119 -2.44 9.77 -4.15
C TRP A 119 -2.56 8.26 -3.89
N ILE A 120 -3.75 7.77 -3.55
CA ILE A 120 -4.01 6.33 -3.29
C ILE A 120 -3.72 5.49 -4.54
N LYS A 121 -4.21 5.91 -5.72
CA LYS A 121 -3.93 5.23 -6.99
C LYS A 121 -2.43 5.16 -7.29
N TYR A 122 -1.72 6.26 -7.02
CA TYR A 122 -0.26 6.31 -7.19
C TYR A 122 0.42 5.38 -6.19
N PHE A 123 0.04 5.45 -4.91
CA PHE A 123 0.66 4.66 -3.85
C PHE A 123 0.47 3.15 -4.06
N ILE A 124 -0.71 2.69 -4.44
CA ILE A 124 -0.99 1.27 -4.74
C ILE A 124 -0.03 0.73 -5.81
N LYS A 125 0.26 1.52 -6.84
CA LYS A 125 1.17 1.15 -7.95
C LYS A 125 2.66 1.33 -7.61
N LEU A 126 2.97 2.07 -6.55
CA LEU A 126 4.33 2.45 -6.20
C LEU A 126 5.14 1.23 -5.73
N ASP A 127 6.28 1.01 -6.38
CA ASP A 127 7.26 0.00 -5.97
C ASP A 127 8.55 0.70 -5.47
N PRO A 128 8.78 0.74 -4.14
CA PRO A 128 9.96 1.37 -3.57
C PRO A 128 11.27 0.69 -3.98
N SER A 129 11.24 -0.59 -4.36
CA SER A 129 12.42 -1.33 -4.76
C SER A 129 13.13 -0.69 -5.95
N ILE A 130 12.36 -0.09 -6.88
CA ILE A 130 12.90 0.59 -8.08
C ILE A 130 13.86 1.74 -7.72
N ALA A 131 13.59 2.45 -6.63
CA ALA A 131 14.46 3.51 -6.13
C ALA A 131 15.59 2.95 -5.25
N LEU A 132 15.26 2.01 -4.34
CA LEU A 132 16.19 1.40 -3.42
C LEU A 132 17.35 0.69 -4.15
N GLU A 133 17.07 -0.03 -5.22
CA GLU A 133 18.07 -0.71 -6.06
C GLU A 133 19.11 0.24 -6.69
N LYS A 134 18.81 1.54 -6.73
CA LYS A 134 19.68 2.58 -7.31
C LYS A 134 20.41 3.43 -6.26
N VAL A 135 20.10 3.21 -4.96
CA VAL A 135 20.75 3.96 -3.87
C VAL A 135 22.18 3.49 -3.69
N LYS A 136 23.13 4.46 -3.70
CA LYS A 136 24.58 4.19 -3.59
C LYS A 136 25.18 4.60 -2.27
N CYS A 137 24.49 5.46 -1.50
CA CYS A 137 24.92 5.90 -0.19
C CYS A 137 24.49 4.90 0.91
N PRO A 138 25.14 4.94 2.09
CA PRO A 138 24.70 4.17 3.24
C PRO A 138 23.25 4.41 3.61
N VAL A 139 22.55 3.35 4.01
CA VAL A 139 21.14 3.37 4.44
C VAL A 139 21.03 2.78 5.83
N LEU A 140 20.42 3.51 6.75
CA LEU A 140 19.96 3.01 8.04
C LEU A 140 18.44 2.92 8.01
N ALA A 141 17.88 1.70 8.11
CA ALA A 141 16.44 1.49 8.19
C ALA A 141 16.06 1.02 9.60
N LEU A 142 15.12 1.72 10.22
CA LEU A 142 14.62 1.45 11.57
C LEU A 142 13.09 1.35 11.54
N ASN A 143 12.55 0.34 12.23
CA ASN A 143 11.12 0.12 12.32
C ASN A 143 10.71 -0.39 13.70
N GLY A 144 9.53 0.04 14.17
CA GLY A 144 8.95 -0.47 15.40
C GLY A 144 8.44 -1.90 15.22
N LEU A 145 8.79 -2.81 16.14
CA LEU A 145 8.35 -4.22 16.06
C LEU A 145 6.84 -4.41 16.20
N LYS A 146 6.14 -3.42 16.73
CA LYS A 146 4.67 -3.40 16.90
C LYS A 146 3.97 -2.47 15.93
N ASP A 147 4.67 -2.01 14.91
CA ASP A 147 4.08 -1.15 13.88
C ASP A 147 3.17 -1.99 12.98
N LEU A 148 1.86 -1.70 13.03
CA LEU A 148 0.86 -2.38 12.23
C LEU A 148 0.68 -1.72 10.84
N GLN A 149 1.13 -0.47 10.70
CA GLN A 149 1.01 0.26 9.44
C GLN A 149 2.16 -0.06 8.47
N VAL A 150 3.37 -0.14 9.02
CA VAL A 150 4.56 -0.54 8.26
C VAL A 150 5.22 -1.70 9.01
N PRO A 151 4.79 -2.95 8.81
CA PRO A 151 5.30 -4.09 9.56
C PRO A 151 6.81 -4.27 9.39
N ALA A 152 7.53 -4.31 10.51
CA ALA A 152 8.99 -4.24 10.55
C ALA A 152 9.65 -5.36 9.73
N LYS A 153 9.25 -6.61 9.96
CA LYS A 153 9.86 -7.78 9.32
C LYS A 153 9.85 -7.67 7.81
N ASP A 154 8.65 -7.51 7.24
CA ASP A 154 8.43 -7.57 5.79
C ASP A 154 9.08 -6.38 5.07
N ASN A 155 8.98 -5.19 5.68
CA ASN A 155 9.54 -3.98 5.07
C ASN A 155 11.06 -3.91 5.19
N LEU A 156 11.66 -4.27 6.33
CA LEU A 156 13.12 -4.29 6.47
C LEU A 156 13.75 -5.37 5.59
N GLU A 157 13.10 -6.53 5.43
CA GLU A 157 13.55 -7.57 4.51
C GLU A 157 13.49 -7.08 3.05
N ALA A 158 12.40 -6.46 2.64
CA ALA A 158 12.23 -5.91 1.29
C ALA A 158 13.27 -4.82 0.99
N ILE A 159 13.52 -3.90 1.93
CA ILE A 159 14.57 -2.86 1.83
C ILE A 159 15.94 -3.51 1.66
N THR A 160 16.28 -4.49 2.52
CA THR A 160 17.57 -5.19 2.50
C THR A 160 17.79 -5.89 1.17
N ASN A 161 16.77 -6.61 0.68
CA ASN A 161 16.83 -7.32 -0.59
C ASN A 161 17.01 -6.38 -1.79
N ALA A 162 16.31 -5.24 -1.79
CA ALA A 162 16.43 -4.25 -2.85
C ALA A 162 17.85 -3.61 -2.88
N LEU A 163 18.37 -3.23 -1.71
CA LEU A 163 19.71 -2.66 -1.59
C LEU A 163 20.82 -3.66 -1.97
N ALA A 164 20.62 -4.95 -1.70
CA ALA A 164 21.60 -5.99 -2.04
C ALA A 164 21.79 -6.15 -3.56
N LYS A 165 20.75 -5.90 -4.38
CA LYS A 165 20.85 -6.04 -5.84
C LYS A 165 21.87 -5.12 -6.49
N GLU A 166 22.10 -3.91 -5.95
CA GLU A 166 23.14 -2.99 -6.46
C GLU A 166 24.54 -3.46 -6.09
N LYS A 167 24.72 -4.08 -4.92
CA LYS A 167 26.01 -4.63 -4.49
C LYS A 167 26.48 -5.79 -5.37
N ASN A 168 25.57 -6.62 -5.85
CA ASN A 168 25.84 -7.76 -6.74
C ASN A 168 26.25 -7.34 -8.16
N LYS A 169 26.14 -6.05 -8.52
CA LYS A 169 26.58 -5.54 -9.83
C LYS A 169 28.04 -5.04 -9.83
N LYS A 170 28.74 -5.11 -8.70
CA LYS A 170 30.12 -4.62 -8.53
C LYS A 170 31.16 -5.72 -8.33
N GLU A 171 30.77 -6.98 -8.41
CA GLU A 171 31.65 -8.11 -8.57
C GLU A 171 31.63 -8.57 -10.06
#